data_eaade789b978e087f63facf5a9ddb0d7
#
_entry.id   eaade789b978e087f63facf5a9ddb0d7
#
_cell.length_a   1.000
_cell.length_b   1.000
_cell.length_c   1.000
_cell.angle_alpha   90.00
_cell.angle_beta   90.00
_cell.angle_gamma   90.00
#
_symmetry.space_group_name_H-M   'P 1'
#
loop_
_entity.id
_entity.type
_entity.pdbx_description
1 polymer ?
#
loop_
_entity_poly.entity_id
_entity_poly.type
_entity_poly.pdbx_seq_one_letter_code
_entity_poly.pdbx_strand_id
1 'polypeptide(L)'
;MKRNEYDVIIVGGGITGAGTARDCAMRGLKVLLIERHDIATGATGRNHGLLHSGARYAVTDQESANECIRENMILRRIASHCVDETDGFFITLPEDDLNYQAKFVESCLAAGINAEIVDPKEALRMEPAMNPDIIGAVKVPDGSVDPFRLCAANMVDAKLHGAQVLLYTKVTGVIKDGDRVVGVKTYNHQTHESGEHYAHITVNAAGIWGQRIADLAGVKIGMFPAKGALLIFAHRVNGIVINRCRKPANADILVPGDTVCIIGTTSTKIPFEECDGVRVTPEEVNLLIEEGAKLAPALASTRILRAYAGVRPLVSADNDPSGRNISRGIVCLDHETRDGVKGFISITGGKLMTYRLMAEMATDLVCRKLSIDKACETAVTPLPGSGGKSFREVARKIWENPTTVQKAAAGRLGTGAARIQSADSLDQSLICECEEVSVGEINSAIERLDVNGLTDLRRRTRVGMGTCQGELCGCRAAGLLAKAHGCTDRARADLQGFMTERWKGMYPIGWGDALREAEYTQWVYKHVLGV
;
A
#
# COMPACT_ATOMS: atom_id res chain seq x y z
N MET A 1 -39.47 1.70 10.77
CA MET A 1 -38.16 1.37 10.16
C MET A 1 -37.41 2.65 9.82
N LYS A 2 -36.19 2.87 10.35
CA LYS A 2 -35.33 3.95 9.84
C LYS A 2 -35.05 3.63 8.37
N ARG A 3 -35.21 4.62 7.48
CA ARG A 3 -34.97 4.47 6.03
C ARG A 3 -33.46 4.23 5.82
N ASN A 4 -33.08 3.24 4.99
CA ASN A 4 -31.68 3.04 4.65
C ASN A 4 -31.11 4.32 4.03
N GLU A 5 -30.03 4.80 4.63
CA GLU A 5 -29.38 6.04 4.23
C GLU A 5 -28.43 5.79 3.06
N TYR A 6 -27.88 4.55 2.98
CA TYR A 6 -26.94 4.10 1.96
C TYR A 6 -27.41 2.79 1.34
N ASP A 7 -26.93 2.52 0.11
CA ASP A 7 -27.06 1.20 -0.50
C ASP A 7 -26.03 0.25 0.10
N VAL A 8 -24.79 0.75 0.29
CA VAL A 8 -23.66 -0.03 0.77
C VAL A 8 -22.86 0.73 1.82
N ILE A 9 -22.55 0.05 2.93
CA ILE A 9 -21.53 0.47 3.88
C ILE A 9 -20.30 -0.43 3.67
N ILE A 10 -19.11 0.18 3.54
CA ILE A 10 -17.83 -0.52 3.39
C ILE A 10 -16.99 -0.27 4.63
N VAL A 11 -16.54 -1.33 5.30
CA VAL A 11 -15.73 -1.27 6.51
C VAL A 11 -14.28 -1.57 6.16
N GLY A 12 -13.41 -0.54 6.25
CA GLY A 12 -11.98 -0.61 5.99
C GLY A 12 -11.52 0.29 4.84
N GLY A 13 -10.59 1.21 5.12
CA GLY A 13 -9.98 2.17 4.19
C GLY A 13 -8.65 1.71 3.59
N GLY A 14 -8.39 0.40 3.53
CA GLY A 14 -7.31 -0.17 2.74
C GLY A 14 -7.65 -0.15 1.25
N ILE A 15 -6.70 -0.58 0.42
CA ILE A 15 -6.86 -0.55 -1.05
C ILE A 15 -8.07 -1.35 -1.54
N THR A 16 -8.40 -2.47 -0.89
CA THR A 16 -9.58 -3.29 -1.22
C THR A 16 -10.87 -2.51 -0.95
N GLY A 17 -11.00 -1.88 0.22
CA GLY A 17 -12.17 -1.07 0.55
C GLY A 17 -12.28 0.18 -0.33
N ALA A 18 -11.17 0.87 -0.60
CA ALA A 18 -11.13 2.02 -1.50
C ALA A 18 -11.56 1.65 -2.94
N GLY A 19 -11.06 0.51 -3.46
CA GLY A 19 -11.46 -0.03 -4.76
C GLY A 19 -12.93 -0.42 -4.81
N THR A 20 -13.44 -1.07 -3.75
CA THR A 20 -14.86 -1.44 -3.64
C THR A 20 -15.75 -0.19 -3.58
N ALA A 21 -15.34 0.84 -2.82
CA ALA A 21 -16.08 2.11 -2.77
C ALA A 21 -16.12 2.80 -4.14
N ARG A 22 -14.99 2.79 -4.85
CA ARG A 22 -14.90 3.30 -6.22
C ARG A 22 -15.86 2.57 -7.15
N ASP A 23 -15.79 1.25 -7.22
CA ASP A 23 -16.61 0.46 -8.16
C ASP A 23 -18.10 0.58 -7.82
N CYS A 24 -18.48 0.47 -6.55
CA CYS A 24 -19.87 0.70 -6.12
C CYS A 24 -20.39 2.09 -6.52
N ALA A 25 -19.60 3.14 -6.28
CA ALA A 25 -19.99 4.51 -6.59
C ALA A 25 -20.08 4.75 -8.11
N MET A 26 -19.14 4.22 -8.91
CA MET A 26 -19.19 4.28 -10.37
C MET A 26 -20.41 3.55 -10.95
N ARG A 27 -20.90 2.51 -10.26
CA ARG A 27 -22.16 1.83 -10.63
C ARG A 27 -23.41 2.55 -10.10
N GLY A 28 -23.26 3.75 -9.50
CA GLY A 28 -24.37 4.62 -9.07
C GLY A 28 -24.95 4.28 -7.72
N LEU A 29 -24.30 3.43 -6.92
CA LEU A 29 -24.71 3.10 -5.56
C LEU A 29 -24.36 4.24 -4.59
N LYS A 30 -25.21 4.47 -3.60
CA LYS A 30 -24.96 5.39 -2.50
C LYS A 30 -24.08 4.70 -1.44
N VAL A 31 -22.81 5.11 -1.38
CA VAL A 31 -21.75 4.43 -0.63
C VAL A 31 -21.30 5.22 0.59
N LEU A 32 -21.13 4.54 1.73
CA LEU A 32 -20.39 5.03 2.88
C LEU A 32 -19.20 4.11 3.15
N LEU A 33 -17.97 4.65 3.14
CA LEU A 33 -16.77 3.95 3.60
C LEU A 33 -16.40 4.43 5.00
N ILE A 34 -16.09 3.48 5.90
CA ILE A 34 -15.71 3.76 7.29
C ILE A 34 -14.33 3.15 7.58
N GLU A 35 -13.38 3.99 8.01
CA GLU A 35 -12.02 3.57 8.38
C GLU A 35 -11.67 4.06 9.79
N ARG A 36 -11.13 3.17 10.62
CA ARG A 36 -10.81 3.47 12.03
C ARG A 36 -9.63 4.43 12.23
N HIS A 37 -8.78 4.54 11.23
CA HIS A 37 -7.60 5.42 11.22
C HIS A 37 -7.58 6.25 9.94
N ASP A 38 -6.39 6.56 9.42
CA ASP A 38 -6.20 7.06 8.07
C ASP A 38 -6.20 5.90 7.05
N ILE A 39 -6.35 6.22 5.77
CA ILE A 39 -6.29 5.23 4.69
C ILE A 39 -4.93 4.52 4.62
N ALA A 40 -4.92 3.30 4.08
CA ALA A 40 -3.71 2.51 3.84
C ALA A 40 -2.85 2.20 5.08
N THR A 41 -3.39 2.24 6.29
CA THR A 41 -2.63 1.97 7.54
C THR A 41 -2.38 0.48 7.80
N GLY A 42 -3.12 -0.41 7.16
CA GLY A 42 -2.96 -1.87 7.25
C GLY A 42 -1.93 -2.42 6.27
N ALA A 43 -2.17 -3.64 5.76
CA ALA A 43 -1.30 -4.33 4.80
C ALA A 43 -1.03 -3.50 3.53
N THR A 44 -1.95 -2.64 3.13
CA THR A 44 -1.82 -1.73 1.98
C THR A 44 -0.57 -0.85 2.07
N GLY A 45 -0.31 -0.21 3.20
CA GLY A 45 0.86 0.65 3.40
C GLY A 45 2.06 -0.06 4.05
N ARG A 46 2.01 -1.39 4.20
CA ARG A 46 3.05 -2.17 4.89
C ARG A 46 3.54 -3.35 4.05
N ASN A 47 3.78 -3.10 2.76
CA ASN A 47 4.36 -4.02 1.79
C ASN A 47 5.53 -3.33 1.07
N HIS A 48 6.22 -4.05 0.19
CA HIS A 48 7.39 -3.52 -0.55
C HIS A 48 7.03 -2.70 -1.80
N GLY A 49 5.75 -2.53 -2.13
CA GLY A 49 5.34 -1.79 -3.32
C GLY A 49 5.65 -2.49 -4.65
N LEU A 50 5.76 -3.82 -4.66
CA LEU A 50 5.96 -4.55 -5.91
C LEU A 50 4.65 -4.66 -6.70
N LEU A 51 4.67 -4.20 -7.95
CA LEU A 51 3.66 -4.51 -8.95
C LEU A 51 4.03 -5.85 -9.60
N HIS A 52 3.56 -6.96 -8.99
CA HIS A 52 3.87 -8.30 -9.45
C HIS A 52 3.35 -8.57 -10.86
N SER A 53 4.19 -9.17 -11.71
CA SER A 53 3.74 -9.87 -12.93
C SER A 53 3.03 -11.19 -12.63
N GLY A 54 3.21 -11.74 -11.43
CA GLY A 54 2.74 -13.07 -11.05
C GLY A 54 3.81 -14.15 -11.15
N ALA A 55 4.96 -13.87 -11.74
CA ALA A 55 6.03 -14.84 -12.00
C ALA A 55 6.42 -15.66 -10.76
N ARG A 56 6.49 -15.01 -9.58
CA ARG A 56 6.81 -15.69 -8.31
C ARG A 56 5.83 -16.80 -7.93
N TYR A 57 4.62 -16.80 -8.48
CA TYR A 57 3.58 -17.79 -8.21
C TYR A 57 3.44 -18.82 -9.33
N ALA A 58 3.97 -18.55 -10.50
CA ALA A 58 3.72 -19.31 -11.71
C ALA A 58 3.97 -20.84 -11.57
N VAL A 59 4.98 -21.23 -10.79
CA VAL A 59 5.34 -22.65 -10.56
C VAL A 59 4.38 -23.35 -9.59
N THR A 60 3.76 -22.62 -8.65
CA THR A 60 3.02 -23.22 -7.52
C THR A 60 1.52 -22.89 -7.51
N ASP A 61 1.12 -21.77 -8.16
CA ASP A 61 -0.26 -21.25 -8.15
C ASP A 61 -0.50 -20.47 -9.45
N GLN A 62 -0.79 -21.21 -10.52
CA GLN A 62 -0.97 -20.66 -11.88
C GLN A 62 -2.15 -19.68 -11.97
N GLU A 63 -3.24 -19.93 -11.26
CA GLU A 63 -4.41 -19.07 -11.24
C GLU A 63 -4.05 -17.69 -10.67
N SER A 64 -3.40 -17.69 -9.50
CA SER A 64 -2.89 -16.45 -8.90
C SER A 64 -1.86 -15.73 -9.78
N ALA A 65 -1.04 -16.45 -10.54
CA ALA A 65 -0.09 -15.86 -11.47
C ALA A 65 -0.81 -15.16 -12.63
N ASN A 66 -1.81 -15.81 -13.22
CA ASN A 66 -2.63 -15.24 -14.30
C ASN A 66 -3.42 -14.01 -13.84
N GLU A 67 -4.06 -14.07 -12.66
CA GLU A 67 -4.72 -12.89 -12.07
C GLU A 67 -3.75 -11.71 -11.91
N CYS A 68 -2.54 -11.97 -11.41
CA CYS A 68 -1.54 -10.93 -11.19
C CYS A 68 -1.13 -10.25 -12.49
N ILE A 69 -0.80 -10.99 -13.56
CA ILE A 69 -0.37 -10.37 -14.82
C ILE A 69 -1.49 -9.56 -15.46
N ARG A 70 -2.72 -10.05 -15.43
CA ARG A 70 -3.88 -9.32 -15.96
C ARG A 70 -4.07 -7.99 -15.22
N GLU A 71 -4.10 -8.00 -13.90
CA GLU A 71 -4.26 -6.80 -13.08
C GLU A 71 -3.04 -5.87 -13.16
N ASN A 72 -1.81 -6.39 -13.26
CA ASN A 72 -0.60 -5.61 -13.51
C ASN A 72 -0.75 -4.76 -14.79
N MET A 73 -1.14 -5.39 -15.89
CA MET A 73 -1.31 -4.71 -17.19
C MET A 73 -2.48 -3.70 -17.18
N ILE A 74 -3.51 -3.94 -16.37
CA ILE A 74 -4.59 -2.98 -16.16
C ILE A 74 -4.08 -1.77 -15.38
N LEU A 75 -3.39 -1.97 -14.26
CA LEU A 75 -2.90 -0.89 -13.39
C LEU A 75 -1.90 0.03 -14.10
N ARG A 76 -1.03 -0.50 -14.96
CA ARG A 76 -0.13 0.32 -15.81
C ARG A 76 -0.92 1.32 -16.65
N ARG A 77 -2.10 0.97 -17.12
CA ARG A 77 -2.96 1.86 -17.95
C ARG A 77 -3.77 2.82 -17.10
N ILE A 78 -4.46 2.33 -16.06
CA ILE A 78 -5.43 3.13 -15.30
C ILE A 78 -4.81 3.92 -14.15
N ALA A 79 -3.59 3.57 -13.71
CA ALA A 79 -2.92 4.14 -12.54
C ALA A 79 -1.47 4.55 -12.85
N SER A 80 -1.19 5.05 -14.06
CA SER A 80 0.17 5.30 -14.57
C SER A 80 1.03 6.21 -13.67
N HIS A 81 0.43 7.15 -12.93
CA HIS A 81 1.15 8.02 -11.98
C HIS A 81 1.49 7.32 -10.64
N CYS A 82 0.91 6.16 -10.38
CA CYS A 82 1.19 5.34 -9.20
C CYS A 82 2.24 4.25 -9.47
N VAL A 83 2.53 3.97 -10.73
CA VAL A 83 3.36 2.86 -11.19
C VAL A 83 4.68 3.36 -11.79
N ASP A 84 5.79 2.72 -11.42
CA ASP A 84 7.07 2.84 -12.11
C ASP A 84 7.35 1.52 -12.86
N GLU A 85 7.41 1.60 -14.19
CA GLU A 85 7.58 0.46 -15.08
C GLU A 85 9.06 0.04 -15.13
N THR A 86 9.54 -0.55 -14.04
CA THR A 86 10.96 -0.90 -13.85
C THR A 86 11.37 -2.20 -14.51
N ASP A 87 10.43 -3.05 -14.93
CA ASP A 87 10.65 -4.48 -15.16
C ASP A 87 11.17 -5.21 -13.90
N GLY A 88 11.50 -6.48 -14.01
CA GLY A 88 12.08 -7.27 -12.94
C GLY A 88 12.97 -8.38 -13.46
N PHE A 89 14.05 -8.66 -12.75
CA PHE A 89 14.87 -9.83 -12.95
C PHE A 89 14.61 -10.89 -11.87
N PHE A 90 14.55 -12.15 -12.28
CA PHE A 90 14.70 -13.31 -11.42
C PHE A 90 16.11 -13.87 -11.66
N ILE A 91 16.99 -13.70 -10.66
CA ILE A 91 18.40 -14.09 -10.75
C ILE A 91 18.67 -15.43 -10.10
N THR A 92 19.52 -16.24 -10.70
CA THR A 92 20.01 -17.51 -10.16
C THR A 92 21.45 -17.31 -9.70
N LEU A 93 21.75 -17.62 -8.45
CA LEU A 93 23.10 -17.59 -7.87
C LEU A 93 23.74 -18.99 -7.91
N PRO A 94 25.08 -19.13 -7.72
CA PRO A 94 25.77 -20.42 -7.78
C PRO A 94 25.24 -21.49 -6.80
N GLU A 95 24.67 -21.06 -5.67
CA GLU A 95 24.05 -21.95 -4.70
C GLU A 95 22.61 -22.36 -5.02
N ASP A 96 21.98 -21.77 -6.04
CA ASP A 96 20.62 -22.08 -6.47
C ASP A 96 20.64 -23.19 -7.56
N ASP A 97 19.50 -23.88 -7.71
CA ASP A 97 19.33 -24.87 -8.77
C ASP A 97 18.99 -24.18 -10.12
N LEU A 98 19.95 -24.16 -11.03
CA LEU A 98 19.75 -23.59 -12.37
C LEU A 98 18.64 -24.31 -13.17
N ASN A 99 18.37 -25.60 -12.90
CA ASN A 99 17.28 -26.33 -13.56
C ASN A 99 15.89 -25.77 -13.18
N TYR A 100 15.79 -25.10 -12.03
CA TYR A 100 14.56 -24.40 -11.65
C TYR A 100 14.19 -23.30 -12.65
N GLN A 101 15.17 -22.64 -13.27
CA GLN A 101 14.93 -21.57 -14.23
C GLN A 101 14.11 -22.02 -15.46
N ALA A 102 14.40 -23.20 -16.01
CA ALA A 102 13.64 -23.71 -17.17
C ALA A 102 12.17 -23.93 -16.82
N LYS A 103 11.90 -24.62 -15.70
CA LYS A 103 10.54 -24.82 -15.18
C LYS A 103 9.84 -23.49 -14.86
N PHE A 104 10.57 -22.52 -14.31
CA PHE A 104 10.06 -21.20 -13.99
C PHE A 104 9.59 -20.45 -15.26
N VAL A 105 10.41 -20.43 -16.32
CA VAL A 105 10.07 -19.79 -17.60
C VAL A 105 8.86 -20.44 -18.24
N GLU A 106 8.84 -21.78 -18.32
CA GLU A 106 7.70 -22.55 -18.85
C GLU A 106 6.41 -22.20 -18.12
N SER A 107 6.47 -22.20 -16.77
CA SER A 107 5.30 -21.88 -15.92
C SER A 107 4.85 -20.43 -16.08
N CYS A 108 5.76 -19.47 -16.25
CA CYS A 108 5.44 -18.08 -16.53
C CYS A 108 4.70 -17.92 -17.86
N LEU A 109 5.23 -18.53 -18.93
CA LEU A 109 4.60 -18.48 -20.27
C LEU A 109 3.21 -19.11 -20.25
N ALA A 110 3.03 -20.24 -19.55
CA ALA A 110 1.74 -20.89 -19.37
C ALA A 110 0.72 -20.02 -18.62
N ALA A 111 1.18 -19.17 -17.70
CA ALA A 111 0.35 -18.20 -16.99
C ALA A 111 0.09 -16.89 -17.77
N GLY A 112 0.64 -16.76 -19.00
CA GLY A 112 0.53 -15.55 -19.82
C GLY A 112 1.50 -14.43 -19.44
N ILE A 113 2.56 -14.77 -18.71
CA ILE A 113 3.61 -13.84 -18.29
C ILE A 113 4.75 -13.91 -19.30
N ASN A 114 5.11 -12.79 -19.93
CA ASN A 114 6.30 -12.72 -20.77
C ASN A 114 7.56 -12.89 -19.89
N ALA A 115 8.27 -14.00 -20.07
CA ALA A 115 9.49 -14.33 -19.34
C ALA A 115 10.61 -14.60 -20.35
N GLU A 116 11.65 -13.78 -20.30
CA GLU A 116 12.78 -13.79 -21.24
C GLU A 116 14.06 -14.21 -20.50
N ILE A 117 14.74 -15.26 -20.99
CA ILE A 117 16.05 -15.63 -20.48
C ILE A 117 17.06 -14.62 -21.05
N VAL A 118 17.80 -13.97 -20.16
CA VAL A 118 18.81 -12.96 -20.49
C VAL A 118 20.19 -13.49 -20.10
N ASP A 119 21.18 -13.29 -20.96
CA ASP A 119 22.57 -13.61 -20.62
C ASP A 119 23.01 -12.88 -19.35
N PRO A 120 23.68 -13.55 -18.38
CA PRO A 120 24.06 -12.92 -17.12
C PRO A 120 24.88 -11.63 -17.27
N LYS A 121 25.78 -11.54 -18.25
CA LYS A 121 26.57 -10.33 -18.50
C LYS A 121 25.70 -9.19 -19.04
N GLU A 122 24.71 -9.52 -19.87
CA GLU A 122 23.75 -8.53 -20.35
C GLU A 122 22.84 -8.04 -19.22
N ALA A 123 22.34 -8.96 -18.39
CA ALA A 123 21.53 -8.61 -17.22
C ALA A 123 22.28 -7.67 -16.27
N LEU A 124 23.58 -7.92 -16.02
CA LEU A 124 24.45 -7.05 -15.22
C LEU A 124 24.69 -5.67 -15.86
N ARG A 125 24.67 -5.58 -17.19
CA ARG A 125 24.73 -4.27 -17.88
C ARG A 125 23.44 -3.49 -17.72
N MET A 126 22.29 -4.18 -17.72
CA MET A 126 20.98 -3.57 -17.53
C MET A 126 20.76 -3.12 -16.08
N GLU A 127 21.22 -3.92 -15.11
CA GLU A 127 21.11 -3.63 -13.68
C GLU A 127 22.43 -3.93 -12.96
N PRO A 128 23.34 -2.96 -12.90
CA PRO A 128 24.67 -3.14 -12.29
C PRO A 128 24.65 -3.37 -10.77
N ALA A 129 23.53 -3.11 -10.10
CA ALA A 129 23.41 -3.33 -8.66
C ALA A 129 23.27 -4.81 -8.28
N MET A 130 22.93 -5.68 -9.26
CA MET A 130 22.82 -7.12 -9.00
C MET A 130 24.14 -7.74 -8.58
N ASN A 131 24.04 -8.86 -7.87
CA ASN A 131 25.21 -9.67 -7.52
C ASN A 131 25.99 -10.08 -8.79
N PRO A 132 27.29 -9.79 -8.88
CA PRO A 132 28.10 -10.10 -10.06
C PRO A 132 28.26 -11.61 -10.33
N ASP A 133 28.01 -12.46 -9.32
CA ASP A 133 28.18 -13.91 -9.40
C ASP A 133 26.94 -14.64 -9.94
N ILE A 134 25.98 -13.94 -10.52
CA ILE A 134 24.80 -14.56 -11.12
C ILE A 134 25.18 -15.53 -12.23
N ILE A 135 24.54 -16.71 -12.23
CA ILE A 135 24.71 -17.75 -13.26
C ILE A 135 23.52 -17.86 -14.21
N GLY A 136 22.44 -17.16 -13.92
CA GLY A 136 21.22 -17.10 -14.74
C GLY A 136 20.38 -15.87 -14.42
N ALA A 137 19.64 -15.39 -15.41
CA ALA A 137 18.70 -14.28 -15.25
C ALA A 137 17.48 -14.47 -16.16
N VAL A 138 16.28 -14.19 -15.61
CA VAL A 138 15.02 -14.16 -16.35
C VAL A 138 14.37 -12.80 -16.16
N LYS A 139 14.11 -12.08 -17.25
CA LYS A 139 13.40 -10.80 -17.25
C LYS A 139 11.90 -11.03 -17.33
N VAL A 140 11.12 -10.31 -16.49
CA VAL A 140 9.67 -10.36 -16.44
C VAL A 140 9.07 -8.94 -16.30
N PRO A 141 7.78 -8.73 -16.65
CA PRO A 141 7.15 -7.42 -16.57
C PRO A 141 6.69 -7.09 -15.12
N ASP A 142 7.59 -7.20 -14.15
CA ASP A 142 7.38 -6.64 -12.82
C ASP A 142 7.46 -5.10 -12.87
N GLY A 143 7.11 -4.43 -11.79
CA GLY A 143 7.25 -2.99 -11.65
C GLY A 143 7.19 -2.60 -10.18
N SER A 144 7.34 -1.33 -9.87
CA SER A 144 7.02 -0.83 -8.54
C SER A 144 5.75 0.03 -8.56
N VAL A 145 5.05 0.07 -7.43
CA VAL A 145 3.82 0.84 -7.25
C VAL A 145 3.85 1.51 -5.89
N ASP A 146 3.50 2.79 -5.84
CA ASP A 146 3.27 3.49 -4.57
C ASP A 146 1.87 3.14 -4.04
N PRO A 147 1.77 2.33 -2.97
CA PRO A 147 0.49 1.85 -2.47
C PRO A 147 -0.36 2.96 -1.82
N PHE A 148 0.29 4.03 -1.32
CA PHE A 148 -0.40 5.16 -0.72
C PHE A 148 -1.07 6.01 -1.79
N ARG A 149 -0.34 6.34 -2.88
CA ARG A 149 -0.91 7.05 -4.05
C ARG A 149 -2.05 6.27 -4.67
N LEU A 150 -1.87 4.96 -4.87
CA LEU A 150 -2.88 4.10 -5.45
C LEU A 150 -4.16 4.07 -4.60
N CYS A 151 -4.02 3.96 -3.28
CA CYS A 151 -5.16 3.98 -2.35
C CYS A 151 -5.85 5.35 -2.35
N ALA A 152 -5.08 6.44 -2.27
CA ALA A 152 -5.60 7.80 -2.29
C ALA A 152 -6.34 8.11 -3.61
N ALA A 153 -5.80 7.70 -4.76
CA ALA A 153 -6.43 7.90 -6.06
C ALA A 153 -7.78 7.18 -6.18
N ASN A 154 -7.87 5.93 -5.68
CA ASN A 154 -9.15 5.22 -5.62
C ASN A 154 -10.17 5.91 -4.70
N MET A 155 -9.70 6.41 -3.53
CA MET A 155 -10.56 7.11 -2.58
C MET A 155 -11.08 8.44 -3.14
N VAL A 156 -10.22 9.19 -3.83
CA VAL A 156 -10.61 10.44 -4.52
C VAL A 156 -11.63 10.14 -5.61
N ASP A 157 -11.42 9.10 -6.41
CA ASP A 157 -12.34 8.74 -7.49
C ASP A 157 -13.71 8.27 -6.95
N ALA A 158 -13.71 7.48 -5.87
CA ALA A 158 -14.95 7.12 -5.17
C ALA A 158 -15.74 8.35 -4.71
N LYS A 159 -15.06 9.36 -4.12
CA LYS A 159 -15.67 10.62 -3.68
C LYS A 159 -16.20 11.45 -4.86
N LEU A 160 -15.47 11.50 -5.98
CA LEU A 160 -15.92 12.17 -7.20
C LEU A 160 -17.20 11.55 -7.78
N HIS A 161 -17.43 10.25 -7.54
CA HIS A 161 -18.64 9.53 -7.90
C HIS A 161 -19.71 9.50 -6.78
N GLY A 162 -19.53 10.29 -5.71
CA GLY A 162 -20.54 10.51 -4.67
C GLY A 162 -20.40 9.63 -3.42
N ALA A 163 -19.34 8.83 -3.28
CA ALA A 163 -19.08 8.09 -2.04
C ALA A 163 -18.77 9.04 -0.88
N GLN A 164 -19.31 8.74 0.30
CA GLN A 164 -18.93 9.38 1.55
C GLN A 164 -17.85 8.55 2.27
N VAL A 165 -16.94 9.22 2.95
CA VAL A 165 -15.81 8.61 3.66
C VAL A 165 -15.71 9.15 5.06
N LEU A 166 -15.71 8.28 6.06
CA LEU A 166 -15.48 8.59 7.46
C LEU A 166 -14.15 7.97 7.91
N LEU A 167 -13.13 8.82 8.04
CA LEU A 167 -11.84 8.44 8.62
C LEU A 167 -11.86 8.59 10.14
N TYR A 168 -10.90 7.97 10.83
CA TYR A 168 -10.77 7.96 12.29
C TYR A 168 -12.03 7.46 13.01
N THR A 169 -12.87 6.70 12.29
CA THR A 169 -14.16 6.22 12.73
C THR A 169 -14.15 4.70 12.78
N LYS A 170 -14.22 4.15 13.99
CA LYS A 170 -14.22 2.71 14.25
C LYS A 170 -15.65 2.17 14.22
N VAL A 171 -15.86 1.08 13.48
CA VAL A 171 -17.07 0.26 13.64
C VAL A 171 -16.99 -0.49 14.98
N THR A 172 -17.96 -0.23 15.86
CA THR A 172 -18.02 -0.78 17.21
C THR A 172 -19.11 -1.83 17.39
N GLY A 173 -20.03 -1.93 16.44
CA GLY A 173 -21.11 -2.91 16.44
C GLY A 173 -21.80 -3.01 15.09
N VAL A 174 -22.57 -4.07 14.92
CA VAL A 174 -23.44 -4.31 13.78
C VAL A 174 -24.90 -4.18 14.24
N ILE A 175 -25.73 -3.52 13.44
CA ILE A 175 -27.16 -3.37 13.69
C ILE A 175 -27.89 -4.45 12.90
N LYS A 176 -28.70 -5.26 13.57
CA LYS A 176 -29.47 -6.36 12.96
C LYS A 176 -30.97 -6.14 13.08
N ASP A 177 -31.69 -6.64 12.06
CA ASP A 177 -33.14 -6.86 12.09
C ASP A 177 -33.38 -8.34 11.75
N GLY A 178 -33.62 -9.14 12.79
CA GLY A 178 -33.65 -10.60 12.68
C GLY A 178 -32.31 -11.20 12.20
N ASP A 179 -32.36 -11.89 11.08
CA ASP A 179 -31.19 -12.53 10.41
C ASP A 179 -30.41 -11.56 9.48
N ARG A 180 -30.89 -10.30 9.35
CA ARG A 180 -30.32 -9.32 8.41
C ARG A 180 -29.48 -8.28 9.15
N VAL A 181 -28.27 -8.02 8.61
CA VAL A 181 -27.50 -6.82 8.94
C VAL A 181 -28.11 -5.65 8.17
N VAL A 182 -28.49 -4.59 8.90
CA VAL A 182 -29.14 -3.39 8.35
C VAL A 182 -28.33 -2.11 8.60
N GLY A 183 -27.16 -2.23 9.22
CA GLY A 183 -26.28 -1.10 9.49
C GLY A 183 -25.18 -1.41 10.47
N VAL A 184 -24.45 -0.35 10.85
CA VAL A 184 -23.32 -0.42 11.79
C VAL A 184 -23.40 0.70 12.83
N LYS A 185 -22.82 0.44 14.00
CA LYS A 185 -22.53 1.44 15.04
C LYS A 185 -21.10 1.89 14.93
N THR A 186 -20.85 3.17 15.14
CA THR A 186 -19.53 3.76 14.98
C THR A 186 -19.13 4.62 16.17
N TYR A 187 -17.82 4.83 16.32
CA TYR A 187 -17.23 5.79 17.23
C TYR A 187 -16.07 6.51 16.54
N ASN A 188 -16.13 7.82 16.45
CA ASN A 188 -15.06 8.64 15.93
C ASN A 188 -14.06 9.00 17.03
N HIS A 189 -12.79 8.66 16.84
CA HIS A 189 -11.73 8.87 17.84
C HIS A 189 -11.27 10.32 17.97
N GLN A 190 -11.61 11.17 17.01
CA GLN A 190 -11.18 12.58 17.01
C GLN A 190 -12.26 13.50 17.54
N THR A 191 -13.52 13.29 17.14
CA THR A 191 -14.66 14.08 17.62
C THR A 191 -15.28 13.50 18.89
N HIS A 192 -14.91 12.25 19.25
CA HIS A 192 -15.52 11.48 20.37
C HIS A 192 -17.02 11.23 20.23
N GLU A 193 -17.53 11.25 19.00
CA GLU A 193 -18.94 11.04 18.70
C GLU A 193 -19.23 9.60 18.33
N SER A 194 -20.37 9.11 18.80
CA SER A 194 -20.95 7.83 18.39
C SER A 194 -22.02 8.06 17.33
N GLY A 195 -22.13 7.14 16.37
CA GLY A 195 -23.11 7.21 15.30
C GLY A 195 -23.72 5.85 14.96
N GLU A 196 -24.84 5.90 14.24
CA GLU A 196 -25.47 4.73 13.61
C GLU A 196 -25.70 5.03 12.14
N HIS A 197 -25.28 4.11 11.27
CA HIS A 197 -25.44 4.23 9.82
C HIS A 197 -26.17 3.01 9.29
N TYR A 198 -27.12 3.24 8.37
CA TYR A 198 -28.01 2.20 7.87
C TYR A 198 -27.80 1.97 6.36
N ALA A 199 -27.72 0.70 5.95
CA ALA A 199 -27.56 0.32 4.54
C ALA A 199 -28.26 -1.00 4.24
N HIS A 200 -28.48 -1.25 2.95
CA HIS A 200 -28.98 -2.54 2.48
C HIS A 200 -27.94 -3.66 2.63
N ILE A 201 -26.65 -3.34 2.40
CA ILE A 201 -25.53 -4.28 2.48
C ILE A 201 -24.35 -3.64 3.20
N THR A 202 -23.71 -4.41 4.06
CA THR A 202 -22.40 -4.08 4.67
C THR A 202 -21.33 -4.98 4.11
N VAL A 203 -20.28 -4.39 3.51
CA VAL A 203 -19.10 -5.09 3.00
C VAL A 203 -17.96 -4.94 3.99
N ASN A 204 -17.51 -6.06 4.55
CA ASN A 204 -16.34 -6.14 5.40
C ASN A 204 -15.08 -6.28 4.55
N ALA A 205 -14.33 -5.20 4.39
CA ALA A 205 -13.06 -5.10 3.69
C ALA A 205 -11.90 -4.75 4.66
N ALA A 206 -12.02 -5.13 5.93
CA ALA A 206 -11.12 -4.73 7.02
C ALA A 206 -9.79 -5.52 7.07
N GLY A 207 -9.41 -6.23 5.99
CA GLY A 207 -8.16 -6.96 5.88
C GLY A 207 -7.99 -7.99 7.00
N ILE A 208 -6.83 -7.99 7.69
CA ILE A 208 -6.59 -8.95 8.78
C ILE A 208 -7.58 -8.78 9.94
N TRP A 209 -8.12 -7.59 10.15
CA TRP A 209 -9.14 -7.32 11.18
C TRP A 209 -10.55 -7.70 10.74
N GLY A 210 -10.72 -8.25 9.54
CA GLY A 210 -12.01 -8.73 9.01
C GLY A 210 -12.70 -9.72 9.94
N GLN A 211 -11.94 -10.55 10.67
CA GLN A 211 -12.47 -11.44 11.69
C GLN A 211 -13.23 -10.68 12.79
N ARG A 212 -12.67 -9.55 13.29
CA ARG A 212 -13.32 -8.74 14.35
C ARG A 212 -14.67 -8.17 13.88
N ILE A 213 -14.75 -7.77 12.62
CA ILE A 213 -16.01 -7.27 12.05
C ILE A 213 -17.00 -8.42 11.81
N ALA A 214 -16.52 -9.58 11.38
CA ALA A 214 -17.33 -10.79 11.22
C ALA A 214 -17.90 -11.27 12.56
N ASP A 215 -17.11 -11.24 13.64
CA ASP A 215 -17.56 -11.58 15.00
C ASP A 215 -18.71 -10.68 15.46
N LEU A 216 -18.68 -9.38 15.14
CA LEU A 216 -19.79 -8.45 15.43
C LEU A 216 -21.07 -8.82 14.68
N ALA A 217 -20.95 -9.42 13.51
CA ALA A 217 -22.08 -9.94 12.73
C ALA A 217 -22.50 -11.37 13.15
N GLY A 218 -21.78 -12.01 14.07
CA GLY A 218 -22.04 -13.35 14.55
C GLY A 218 -21.61 -14.45 13.57
N VAL A 219 -20.64 -14.17 12.68
CA VAL A 219 -20.10 -15.14 11.72
C VAL A 219 -18.58 -15.28 11.87
N LYS A 220 -18.01 -16.38 11.39
CA LYS A 220 -16.58 -16.67 11.50
C LYS A 220 -15.87 -16.64 10.16
N ILE A 221 -14.67 -16.06 10.15
CA ILE A 221 -13.71 -16.12 9.03
C ILE A 221 -12.41 -16.69 9.57
N GLY A 222 -11.90 -17.76 8.95
CA GLY A 222 -10.63 -18.39 9.36
C GLY A 222 -9.43 -17.53 8.92
N MET A 223 -9.11 -16.46 9.65
CA MET A 223 -7.97 -15.61 9.34
C MET A 223 -6.66 -16.23 9.82
N PHE A 224 -5.63 -16.14 8.97
CA PHE A 224 -4.27 -16.59 9.26
C PHE A 224 -3.30 -15.40 9.23
N PRO A 225 -2.96 -14.81 10.39
CA PRO A 225 -2.06 -13.68 10.46
C PRO A 225 -0.62 -14.09 10.14
N ALA A 226 -0.12 -13.70 8.97
CA ALA A 226 1.26 -13.91 8.56
C ALA A 226 2.01 -12.58 8.55
N LYS A 227 2.88 -12.35 9.54
CA LYS A 227 3.74 -11.18 9.63
C LYS A 227 4.83 -11.24 8.55
N GLY A 228 5.16 -10.09 7.95
CA GLY A 228 6.30 -9.93 7.06
C GLY A 228 7.07 -8.66 7.41
N ALA A 229 8.35 -8.78 7.71
CA ALA A 229 9.26 -7.68 7.98
C ALA A 229 9.92 -7.17 6.70
N LEU A 230 10.22 -5.87 6.66
CA LEU A 230 10.84 -5.17 5.53
C LEU A 230 11.85 -4.14 6.04
N LEU A 231 12.89 -3.89 5.24
CA LEU A 231 13.86 -2.81 5.47
C LEU A 231 13.83 -1.80 4.33
N ILE A 232 13.93 -0.53 4.67
CA ILE A 232 14.12 0.59 3.74
C ILE A 232 15.57 1.04 3.83
N PHE A 233 16.26 1.06 2.68
CA PHE A 233 17.64 1.53 2.57
C PHE A 233 17.70 2.96 2.04
N ALA A 234 18.70 3.72 2.49
CA ALA A 234 19.03 5.03 1.97
C ALA A 234 19.53 4.90 0.52
N HIS A 235 18.96 5.63 -0.39
CA HIS A 235 19.21 5.58 -1.81
C HIS A 235 18.44 4.48 -2.55
N ARG A 236 18.11 4.79 -3.78
CA ARG A 236 17.59 3.86 -4.77
C ARG A 236 18.78 3.10 -5.37
N VAL A 237 19.19 1.99 -4.74
CA VAL A 237 20.36 1.18 -5.12
C VAL A 237 20.14 0.54 -6.50
N ASN A 238 18.91 0.08 -6.78
CA ASN A 238 18.55 -0.61 -8.02
C ASN A 238 17.51 0.17 -8.83
N GLY A 239 17.57 0.05 -10.15
CA GLY A 239 16.61 0.62 -11.10
C GLY A 239 15.52 -0.38 -11.50
N ILE A 240 15.84 -1.67 -11.50
CA ILE A 240 14.98 -2.79 -11.88
C ILE A 240 14.67 -3.61 -10.63
N VAL A 241 13.47 -4.20 -10.52
CA VAL A 241 13.15 -5.13 -9.42
C VAL A 241 14.05 -6.36 -9.50
N ILE A 242 14.66 -6.77 -8.38
CA ILE A 242 15.51 -7.97 -8.32
C ILE A 242 14.84 -9.03 -7.46
N ASN A 243 14.59 -10.20 -8.05
CA ASN A 243 14.03 -11.36 -7.37
C ASN A 243 15.02 -12.53 -7.43
N ARG A 244 14.91 -13.49 -6.49
CA ARG A 244 15.63 -14.76 -6.53
C ARG A 244 14.87 -15.80 -7.36
N CYS A 245 15.51 -16.44 -8.33
CA CYS A 245 14.95 -17.50 -9.17
C CYS A 245 15.05 -18.85 -8.46
N ARG A 246 14.24 -19.04 -7.42
CA ARG A 246 14.15 -20.27 -6.63
C ARG A 246 12.76 -20.44 -6.04
N LYS A 247 12.52 -21.58 -5.37
CA LYS A 247 11.31 -21.74 -4.56
C LYS A 247 11.21 -20.58 -3.57
N PRO A 248 10.06 -19.89 -3.45
CA PRO A 248 9.91 -18.70 -2.61
C PRO A 248 10.40 -18.85 -1.18
N ALA A 249 11.34 -17.98 -0.76
CA ALA A 249 11.93 -17.95 0.58
C ALA A 249 11.89 -16.54 1.19
N ASN A 250 12.60 -16.30 2.32
CA ASN A 250 12.70 -14.99 2.95
C ASN A 250 13.60 -14.06 2.14
N ALA A 251 13.32 -12.75 2.19
CA ALA A 251 14.13 -11.67 1.62
C ALA A 251 14.48 -11.84 0.13
N ASP A 252 13.62 -12.46 -0.65
CA ASP A 252 13.90 -12.75 -2.06
C ASP A 252 13.62 -11.59 -3.03
N ILE A 253 13.17 -10.44 -2.54
CA ILE A 253 12.66 -9.36 -3.41
C ILE A 253 13.24 -8.01 -2.97
N LEU A 254 13.98 -7.36 -3.86
CA LEU A 254 14.45 -5.98 -3.73
C LEU A 254 13.69 -5.10 -4.72
N VAL A 255 12.94 -4.14 -4.21
CA VAL A 255 12.07 -3.25 -5.00
C VAL A 255 12.62 -1.83 -4.96
N PRO A 256 12.83 -1.17 -6.12
CA PRO A 256 13.14 0.26 -6.16
C PRO A 256 11.90 1.09 -5.80
N GLY A 257 12.08 2.05 -4.90
CA GLY A 257 11.10 3.12 -4.62
C GLY A 257 11.49 4.42 -5.33
N ASP A 258 10.83 5.54 -5.01
CA ASP A 258 11.15 6.85 -5.63
C ASP A 258 12.61 7.25 -5.35
N THR A 259 13.00 7.32 -4.07
CA THR A 259 14.32 7.78 -3.60
C THR A 259 15.06 6.74 -2.76
N VAL A 260 14.45 5.59 -2.52
CA VAL A 260 14.93 4.52 -1.62
C VAL A 260 14.78 3.17 -2.30
N CYS A 261 15.30 2.10 -1.70
CA CYS A 261 14.92 0.73 -2.07
C CYS A 261 14.46 -0.06 -0.85
N ILE A 262 13.68 -1.12 -1.08
CA ILE A 262 13.01 -1.90 -0.05
C ILE A 262 13.30 -3.38 -0.27
N ILE A 263 13.91 -4.03 0.73
CA ILE A 263 14.07 -5.50 0.76
C ILE A 263 12.98 -6.13 1.62
N GLY A 264 12.45 -7.25 1.19
CA GLY A 264 11.48 -8.05 1.95
C GLY A 264 11.07 -9.34 1.23
N THR A 265 10.34 -10.16 1.89
CA THR A 265 9.79 -10.08 3.24
C THR A 265 10.11 -11.36 4.01
N THR A 266 10.11 -11.29 5.34
CA THR A 266 10.00 -12.50 6.16
C THR A 266 8.57 -13.06 6.09
N SER A 267 8.34 -14.25 6.65
CA SER A 267 7.00 -14.78 6.82
C SER A 267 6.92 -15.61 8.09
N THR A 268 6.18 -15.13 9.08
CA THR A 268 6.02 -15.76 10.39
C THR A 268 4.57 -15.67 10.83
N LYS A 269 3.97 -16.78 11.25
CA LYS A 269 2.65 -16.76 11.89
C LYS A 269 2.75 -16.04 13.23
N ILE A 270 1.79 -15.19 13.51
CA ILE A 270 1.66 -14.49 14.80
C ILE A 270 0.26 -14.71 15.38
N PRO A 271 0.09 -14.55 16.71
CA PRO A 271 -1.23 -14.48 17.33
C PRO A 271 -2.04 -13.32 16.76
N PHE A 272 -3.37 -13.49 16.68
CA PHE A 272 -4.26 -12.46 16.13
C PHE A 272 -4.25 -11.17 16.96
N GLU A 273 -4.04 -11.29 18.26
CA GLU A 273 -3.97 -10.20 19.23
C GLU A 273 -2.79 -9.28 19.00
N GLU A 274 -1.71 -9.78 18.39
CA GLU A 274 -0.49 -9.03 18.08
C GLU A 274 -0.59 -8.20 16.80
N CYS A 275 -1.65 -8.38 15.99
CA CYS A 275 -1.80 -7.70 14.68
C CYS A 275 -1.79 -6.17 14.75
N ASP A 276 -2.22 -5.58 15.88
CA ASP A 276 -2.23 -4.12 16.06
C ASP A 276 -0.83 -3.57 16.44
N GLY A 277 0.00 -4.37 17.09
CA GLY A 277 1.30 -3.97 17.65
C GLY A 277 2.54 -4.57 16.99
N VAL A 278 2.44 -4.99 15.74
CA VAL A 278 3.51 -5.72 15.03
C VAL A 278 4.82 -4.94 15.00
N ARG A 279 5.92 -5.60 15.42
CA ARG A 279 7.27 -5.04 15.42
C ARG A 279 8.23 -5.96 14.66
N VAL A 280 9.28 -5.38 14.10
CA VAL A 280 10.40 -6.10 13.50
C VAL A 280 11.39 -6.45 14.62
N THR A 281 11.93 -7.67 14.58
CA THR A 281 12.96 -8.11 15.54
C THR A 281 14.36 -7.94 14.96
N PRO A 282 15.42 -7.88 15.80
CA PRO A 282 16.80 -7.83 15.33
C PRO A 282 17.18 -9.03 14.43
N GLU A 283 16.67 -10.22 14.72
CA GLU A 283 16.91 -11.43 13.94
C GLU A 283 16.32 -11.29 12.53
N GLU A 284 15.12 -10.71 12.40
CA GLU A 284 14.50 -10.42 11.09
C GLU A 284 15.32 -9.39 10.32
N VAL A 285 15.87 -8.38 11.00
CA VAL A 285 16.74 -7.37 10.37
C VAL A 285 18.00 -8.03 9.82
N ASN A 286 18.70 -8.83 10.63
CA ASN A 286 19.91 -9.53 10.22
C ASN A 286 19.66 -10.45 9.02
N LEU A 287 18.59 -11.23 9.06
CA LEU A 287 18.17 -12.10 7.94
C LEU A 287 17.94 -11.31 6.65
N LEU A 288 17.24 -10.16 6.75
CA LEU A 288 16.95 -9.33 5.58
C LEU A 288 18.20 -8.67 4.99
N ILE A 289 19.18 -8.31 5.82
CA ILE A 289 20.46 -7.78 5.35
C ILE A 289 21.28 -8.89 4.67
N GLU A 290 21.39 -10.05 5.30
CA GLU A 290 22.16 -11.19 4.80
C GLU A 290 21.64 -11.67 3.43
N GLU A 291 20.36 -11.97 3.34
CA GLU A 291 19.76 -12.43 2.08
C GLU A 291 19.66 -11.30 1.02
N GLY A 292 19.44 -10.06 1.47
CA GLY A 292 19.42 -8.90 0.58
C GLY A 292 20.76 -8.63 -0.07
N ALA A 293 21.87 -8.80 0.67
CA ALA A 293 23.22 -8.66 0.14
C ALA A 293 23.55 -9.72 -0.92
N LYS A 294 22.90 -10.87 -0.90
CA LYS A 294 23.02 -11.88 -1.97
C LYS A 294 22.36 -11.41 -3.27
N LEU A 295 21.29 -10.60 -3.20
CA LEU A 295 20.68 -10.01 -4.40
C LEU A 295 21.50 -8.83 -4.94
N ALA A 296 21.89 -7.93 -4.03
CA ALA A 296 22.64 -6.70 -4.34
C ALA A 296 23.69 -6.47 -3.23
N PRO A 297 24.97 -6.76 -3.46
CA PRO A 297 26.04 -6.69 -2.44
C PRO A 297 26.17 -5.33 -1.78
N ALA A 298 25.82 -4.25 -2.46
CA ALA A 298 25.84 -2.90 -1.91
C ALA A 298 24.94 -2.73 -0.67
N LEU A 299 23.93 -3.58 -0.48
CA LEU A 299 23.06 -3.51 0.70
C LEU A 299 23.77 -3.82 2.00
N ALA A 300 24.87 -4.59 1.96
CA ALA A 300 25.68 -4.89 3.15
C ALA A 300 26.29 -3.63 3.80
N SER A 301 26.53 -2.57 3.03
CA SER A 301 27.13 -1.32 3.49
C SER A 301 26.20 -0.10 3.34
N THR A 302 25.03 -0.27 2.73
CA THR A 302 24.05 0.82 2.58
C THR A 302 23.32 1.06 3.89
N ARG A 303 23.22 2.34 4.29
CA ARG A 303 22.50 2.74 5.51
C ARG A 303 21.05 2.28 5.45
N ILE A 304 20.58 1.66 6.53
CA ILE A 304 19.18 1.33 6.73
C ILE A 304 18.48 2.54 7.36
N LEU A 305 17.38 2.99 6.74
CA LEU A 305 16.62 4.13 7.24
C LEU A 305 15.58 3.73 8.27
N ARG A 306 14.94 2.58 8.02
CA ARG A 306 13.83 2.13 8.86
C ARG A 306 13.48 0.66 8.59
N ALA A 307 12.98 -0.01 9.63
CA ALA A 307 12.30 -1.30 9.53
C ALA A 307 10.81 -1.14 9.78
N TYR A 308 10.00 -1.96 9.13
CA TYR A 308 8.57 -2.05 9.40
C TYR A 308 8.03 -3.45 9.09
N ALA A 309 6.87 -3.78 9.64
CA ALA A 309 6.20 -5.05 9.36
C ALA A 309 4.73 -4.85 9.02
N GLY A 310 4.23 -5.71 8.14
CA GLY A 310 2.82 -5.84 7.83
C GLY A 310 2.30 -7.23 8.18
N VAL A 311 0.97 -7.37 8.29
CA VAL A 311 0.32 -8.67 8.48
C VAL A 311 -0.54 -8.97 7.26
N ARG A 312 -0.24 -10.09 6.60
CA ARG A 312 -1.01 -10.55 5.44
C ARG A 312 -2.36 -11.09 5.88
N PRO A 313 -3.47 -10.67 5.25
CA PRO A 313 -4.80 -11.17 5.57
C PRO A 313 -5.07 -12.49 4.83
N LEU A 314 -4.34 -13.55 5.18
CA LEU A 314 -4.55 -14.86 4.58
C LEU A 314 -5.77 -15.55 5.20
N VAL A 315 -6.46 -16.36 4.41
CA VAL A 315 -7.55 -17.23 4.86
C VAL A 315 -7.15 -18.66 4.57
N SER A 316 -7.16 -19.53 5.55
CA SER A 316 -6.78 -20.92 5.39
C SER A 316 -7.59 -21.83 6.29
N ALA A 317 -7.87 -23.03 5.76
CA ALA A 317 -8.29 -24.18 6.54
C ALA A 317 -7.09 -24.99 7.08
N ASP A 318 -5.85 -24.73 6.62
CA ASP A 318 -4.66 -25.54 6.89
C ASP A 318 -3.71 -24.89 7.91
N ASN A 319 -2.96 -25.75 8.63
CA ASN A 319 -2.02 -25.35 9.69
C ASN A 319 -0.56 -25.19 9.18
N ASP A 320 -0.32 -24.50 8.06
CA ASP A 320 1.06 -24.15 7.65
C ASP A 320 1.63 -23.06 8.56
N PRO A 321 2.66 -23.35 9.37
CA PRO A 321 3.21 -22.36 10.32
C PRO A 321 3.81 -21.11 9.68
N SER A 322 4.26 -21.21 8.41
CA SER A 322 4.88 -20.10 7.68
C SER A 322 3.87 -19.23 6.93
N GLY A 323 2.70 -19.76 6.61
CA GLY A 323 1.71 -19.13 5.74
C GLY A 323 2.18 -18.95 4.29
N ARG A 324 3.32 -19.54 3.88
CA ARG A 324 3.86 -19.40 2.52
C ARG A 324 3.14 -20.28 1.50
N ASN A 325 2.70 -21.46 1.93
CA ASN A 325 1.98 -22.42 1.10
C ASN A 325 0.46 -22.20 1.12
N ILE A 326 -0.03 -21.27 1.95
CA ILE A 326 -1.45 -20.89 1.95
C ILE A 326 -1.72 -20.10 0.67
N SER A 327 -2.73 -20.50 -0.09
CA SER A 327 -3.15 -19.77 -1.28
C SER A 327 -3.41 -18.29 -0.96
N ARG A 328 -2.91 -17.42 -1.82
CA ARG A 328 -3.16 -15.98 -1.78
C ARG A 328 -4.29 -15.59 -2.72
N GLY A 329 -5.17 -16.53 -3.00
CA GLY A 329 -6.37 -16.31 -3.78
C GLY A 329 -7.32 -15.27 -3.13
N ILE A 330 -8.21 -14.77 -3.93
CA ILE A 330 -9.25 -13.84 -3.48
C ILE A 330 -10.36 -14.62 -2.80
N VAL A 331 -10.79 -14.17 -1.63
CA VAL A 331 -11.87 -14.77 -0.86
C VAL A 331 -13.02 -13.77 -0.70
N CYS A 332 -14.12 -13.97 -1.43
CA CYS A 332 -15.35 -13.22 -1.33
C CYS A 332 -16.44 -14.10 -0.72
N LEU A 333 -16.89 -13.78 0.49
CA LEU A 333 -17.84 -14.57 1.26
C LEU A 333 -19.21 -13.92 1.26
N ASP A 334 -20.21 -14.61 0.71
CA ASP A 334 -21.63 -14.29 0.90
C ASP A 334 -22.13 -14.97 2.17
N HIS A 335 -22.29 -14.21 3.24
CA HIS A 335 -22.72 -14.75 4.53
C HIS A 335 -24.20 -15.14 4.58
N GLU A 336 -25.01 -14.69 3.60
CA GLU A 336 -26.40 -15.17 3.48
C GLU A 336 -26.43 -16.64 3.08
N THR A 337 -25.68 -17.01 2.05
CA THR A 337 -25.64 -18.40 1.57
C THR A 337 -24.82 -19.31 2.46
N ARG A 338 -23.75 -18.78 3.09
CA ARG A 338 -22.84 -19.57 3.90
C ARG A 338 -23.28 -19.73 5.36
N ASP A 339 -23.79 -18.66 5.98
CA ASP A 339 -24.00 -18.56 7.43
C ASP A 339 -25.46 -18.19 7.81
N GLY A 340 -26.33 -17.95 6.82
CA GLY A 340 -27.72 -17.50 7.04
C GLY A 340 -27.85 -16.03 7.46
N VAL A 341 -26.77 -15.22 7.37
CA VAL A 341 -26.74 -13.81 7.77
C VAL A 341 -26.88 -12.93 6.52
N LYS A 342 -28.06 -12.38 6.32
CA LYS A 342 -28.39 -11.50 5.18
C LYS A 342 -27.75 -10.13 5.29
N GLY A 343 -27.50 -9.47 4.15
CA GLY A 343 -26.99 -8.09 4.09
C GLY A 343 -25.53 -7.93 4.55
N PHE A 344 -24.76 -9.01 4.65
CA PHE A 344 -23.35 -8.99 5.05
C PHE A 344 -22.47 -9.80 4.09
N ILE A 345 -21.39 -9.17 3.63
CA ILE A 345 -20.40 -9.74 2.70
C ILE A 345 -19.01 -9.51 3.28
N SER A 346 -18.08 -10.45 3.11
CA SER A 346 -16.66 -10.23 3.43
C SER A 346 -15.78 -10.45 2.22
N ILE A 347 -14.82 -9.53 1.99
CA ILE A 347 -13.80 -9.62 0.96
C ILE A 347 -12.42 -9.53 1.59
N THR A 348 -11.56 -10.53 1.36
CA THR A 348 -10.22 -10.61 1.95
C THR A 348 -9.28 -11.46 1.08
N GLY A 349 -8.03 -11.66 1.53
CA GLY A 349 -7.02 -12.37 0.73
C GLY A 349 -6.43 -11.48 -0.36
N GLY A 350 -6.10 -12.10 -1.50
CA GLY A 350 -5.54 -11.39 -2.65
C GLY A 350 -4.17 -10.74 -2.40
N LYS A 351 -3.79 -9.87 -3.32
CA LYS A 351 -2.51 -9.15 -3.33
C LYS A 351 -2.77 -7.66 -3.60
N LEU A 352 -1.78 -6.80 -3.35
CA LEU A 352 -1.92 -5.36 -3.60
C LEU A 352 -2.47 -5.07 -5.01
N MET A 353 -1.89 -5.64 -6.06
CA MET A 353 -2.29 -5.36 -7.44
C MET A 353 -3.63 -6.01 -7.85
N THR A 354 -4.10 -7.05 -7.15
CA THR A 354 -5.40 -7.67 -7.46
C THR A 354 -6.58 -7.00 -6.76
N TYR A 355 -6.36 -5.86 -6.09
CA TYR A 355 -7.41 -5.15 -5.35
C TYR A 355 -8.61 -4.77 -6.22
N ARG A 356 -8.34 -4.39 -7.49
CA ARG A 356 -9.39 -4.00 -8.42
C ARG A 356 -10.32 -5.18 -8.72
N LEU A 357 -9.75 -6.35 -9.01
CA LEU A 357 -10.50 -7.59 -9.21
C LEU A 357 -11.28 -7.99 -7.94
N MET A 358 -10.66 -7.84 -6.75
CA MET A 358 -11.36 -8.04 -5.48
C MET A 358 -12.57 -7.11 -5.34
N ALA A 359 -12.40 -5.85 -5.69
CA ALA A 359 -13.46 -4.85 -5.65
C ALA A 359 -14.59 -5.19 -6.63
N GLU A 360 -14.27 -5.57 -7.86
CA GLU A 360 -15.22 -6.04 -8.86
C GLU A 360 -16.04 -7.23 -8.36
N MET A 361 -15.38 -8.26 -7.83
CA MET A 361 -16.06 -9.45 -7.28
C MET A 361 -17.02 -9.10 -6.14
N ALA A 362 -16.60 -8.24 -5.22
CA ALA A 362 -17.44 -7.80 -4.10
C ALA A 362 -18.62 -6.95 -4.60
N THR A 363 -18.38 -6.02 -5.52
CA THR A 363 -19.42 -5.15 -6.08
C THR A 363 -20.40 -5.92 -6.98
N ASP A 364 -19.94 -6.90 -7.74
CA ASP A 364 -20.81 -7.78 -8.52
C ASP A 364 -21.78 -8.55 -7.61
N LEU A 365 -21.29 -9.03 -6.46
CA LEU A 365 -22.13 -9.68 -5.47
C LEU A 365 -23.16 -8.72 -4.87
N VAL A 366 -22.73 -7.49 -4.54
CA VAL A 366 -23.62 -6.40 -4.07
C VAL A 366 -24.69 -6.10 -5.11
N CYS A 367 -24.32 -5.87 -6.37
CA CYS A 367 -25.25 -5.54 -7.45
C CYS A 367 -26.27 -6.67 -7.69
N ARG A 368 -25.84 -7.93 -7.69
CA ARG A 368 -26.77 -9.07 -7.77
C ARG A 368 -27.80 -9.06 -6.63
N LYS A 369 -27.36 -8.81 -5.39
CA LYS A 369 -28.28 -8.76 -4.22
C LYS A 369 -29.24 -7.58 -4.25
N LEU A 370 -28.84 -6.47 -4.88
CA LEU A 370 -29.67 -5.27 -5.02
C LEU A 370 -30.44 -5.21 -6.35
N SER A 371 -30.31 -6.24 -7.21
CA SER A 371 -30.91 -6.29 -8.55
C SER A 371 -30.52 -5.09 -9.43
N ILE A 372 -29.24 -4.70 -9.38
CA ILE A 372 -28.65 -3.63 -10.18
C ILE A 372 -27.90 -4.27 -11.36
N ASP A 373 -28.32 -3.94 -12.57
CA ASP A 373 -27.68 -4.38 -13.81
C ASP A 373 -26.77 -3.26 -14.35
N LYS A 374 -25.56 -3.17 -13.81
CA LYS A 374 -24.53 -2.24 -14.28
C LYS A 374 -23.16 -2.89 -14.22
N ALA A 375 -22.51 -2.99 -15.37
CA ALA A 375 -21.19 -3.60 -15.51
C ALA A 375 -20.08 -2.80 -14.81
N CYS A 376 -18.99 -3.49 -14.45
CA CYS A 376 -17.77 -2.88 -13.94
C CYS A 376 -16.99 -2.18 -15.06
N GLU A 377 -16.64 -0.91 -14.85
CA GLU A 377 -15.82 -0.12 -15.76
C GLU A 377 -14.42 0.21 -15.19
N THR A 378 -14.10 -0.29 -13.99
CA THR A 378 -12.86 0.08 -13.30
C THR A 378 -11.58 -0.40 -14.00
N ALA A 379 -11.67 -1.43 -14.86
CA ALA A 379 -10.53 -1.92 -15.65
C ALA A 379 -10.14 -1.00 -16.81
N VAL A 380 -11.02 -0.12 -17.24
CA VAL A 380 -10.84 0.77 -18.41
C VAL A 380 -10.85 2.24 -18.04
N THR A 381 -11.46 2.62 -16.93
CA THR A 381 -11.56 4.01 -16.47
C THR A 381 -10.29 4.41 -15.73
N PRO A 382 -9.52 5.41 -16.22
CA PRO A 382 -8.33 5.88 -15.54
C PRO A 382 -8.63 6.47 -14.16
N LEU A 383 -7.74 6.25 -13.21
CA LEU A 383 -7.78 6.93 -11.90
C LEU A 383 -7.42 8.42 -12.04
N PRO A 384 -7.97 9.30 -11.20
CA PRO A 384 -7.57 10.69 -11.13
C PRO A 384 -6.06 10.85 -10.98
N GLY A 385 -5.43 11.61 -11.86
CA GLY A 385 -3.98 11.75 -11.96
C GLY A 385 -3.34 10.95 -13.11
N SER A 386 -3.97 9.88 -13.61
CA SER A 386 -3.49 9.19 -14.80
C SER A 386 -3.66 10.06 -16.05
N GLY A 387 -2.69 10.02 -16.97
CA GLY A 387 -2.79 10.84 -18.20
C GLY A 387 -1.51 11.00 -19.01
N GLY A 388 -0.50 10.19 -18.76
CA GLY A 388 0.74 10.18 -19.52
C GLY A 388 1.55 8.90 -19.31
N LYS A 389 2.48 8.61 -20.24
CA LYS A 389 3.37 7.45 -20.13
C LYS A 389 4.53 7.67 -19.13
N SER A 390 4.83 8.93 -18.79
CA SER A 390 5.87 9.25 -17.82
C SER A 390 5.56 10.59 -17.13
N PHE A 391 6.11 10.77 -15.91
CA PHE A 391 5.99 12.02 -15.17
C PHE A 391 6.59 13.23 -15.94
N ARG A 392 7.62 13.00 -16.76
CA ARG A 392 8.22 14.05 -17.59
C ARG A 392 7.27 14.53 -18.68
N GLU A 393 6.53 13.60 -19.30
CA GLU A 393 5.51 13.94 -20.30
C GLU A 393 4.36 14.71 -19.65
N VAL A 394 3.88 14.25 -18.49
CA VAL A 394 2.84 14.94 -17.72
C VAL A 394 3.30 16.33 -17.32
N ALA A 395 4.51 16.49 -16.79
CA ALA A 395 5.04 17.78 -16.39
C ALA A 395 5.12 18.78 -17.57
N ARG A 396 5.55 18.33 -18.75
CA ARG A 396 5.62 19.18 -19.96
C ARG A 396 4.24 19.56 -20.51
N LYS A 397 3.22 18.74 -20.29
CA LYS A 397 1.83 19.09 -20.66
C LYS A 397 1.23 20.15 -19.74
N ILE A 398 1.71 20.24 -18.49
CA ILE A 398 1.23 21.21 -17.49
C ILE A 398 2.02 22.51 -17.56
N TRP A 399 3.35 22.44 -17.71
CA TRP A 399 4.26 23.57 -17.70
C TRP A 399 5.20 23.55 -18.90
N GLU A 400 5.46 24.69 -19.51
CA GLU A 400 6.34 24.81 -20.66
C GLU A 400 7.80 24.41 -20.32
N ASN A 401 8.32 24.90 -19.17
CA ASN A 401 9.65 24.61 -18.67
C ASN A 401 9.59 24.17 -17.20
N PRO A 402 9.18 22.93 -16.91
CA PRO A 402 8.97 22.50 -15.53
C PRO A 402 10.28 22.44 -14.73
N THR A 403 10.24 23.01 -13.52
CA THR A 403 11.31 22.90 -12.53
C THR A 403 11.45 21.45 -12.02
N THR A 404 12.52 21.14 -11.29
CA THR A 404 12.68 19.82 -10.65
C THR A 404 11.53 19.52 -9.70
N VAL A 405 11.12 20.50 -8.88
CA VAL A 405 10.00 20.39 -7.95
C VAL A 405 8.68 20.09 -8.67
N GLN A 406 8.42 20.77 -9.79
CA GLN A 406 7.23 20.53 -10.60
C GLN A 406 7.25 19.15 -11.27
N LYS A 407 8.42 18.67 -11.70
CA LYS A 407 8.57 17.29 -12.21
C LYS A 407 8.29 16.25 -11.11
N ALA A 408 8.80 16.49 -9.91
CA ALA A 408 8.56 15.61 -8.76
C ALA A 408 7.07 15.58 -8.38
N ALA A 409 6.40 16.74 -8.33
CA ALA A 409 4.96 16.83 -8.10
C ALA A 409 4.16 16.11 -9.20
N ALA A 410 4.53 16.26 -10.48
CA ALA A 410 3.90 15.52 -11.58
C ALA A 410 4.12 14.00 -11.46
N GLY A 411 5.27 13.57 -10.94
CA GLY A 411 5.56 12.17 -10.64
C GLY A 411 4.62 11.58 -9.59
N ARG A 412 4.26 12.38 -8.58
CA ARG A 412 3.39 11.93 -7.49
C ARG A 412 1.89 12.09 -7.79
N LEU A 413 1.50 13.19 -8.40
CA LEU A 413 0.10 13.58 -8.58
C LEU A 413 -0.42 13.39 -10.01
N GLY A 414 0.48 13.04 -10.94
CA GLY A 414 0.14 12.94 -12.35
C GLY A 414 -0.44 14.26 -12.87
N THR A 415 -1.54 14.18 -13.63
CA THR A 415 -2.25 15.37 -14.15
C THR A 415 -2.84 16.25 -13.03
N GLY A 416 -3.01 15.71 -11.84
CA GLY A 416 -3.45 16.47 -10.65
C GLY A 416 -2.47 17.57 -10.24
N ALA A 417 -1.20 17.47 -10.63
CA ALA A 417 -0.18 18.48 -10.38
C ALA A 417 -0.50 19.84 -11.05
N ALA A 418 -1.34 19.86 -12.09
CA ALA A 418 -1.83 21.10 -12.68
C ALA A 418 -2.52 22.05 -11.68
N ARG A 419 -3.04 21.50 -10.59
CA ARG A 419 -3.72 22.26 -9.53
C ARG A 419 -2.77 23.00 -8.59
N ILE A 420 -1.46 22.69 -8.65
CA ILE A 420 -0.40 23.37 -7.88
C ILE A 420 0.18 24.55 -8.69
N GLN A 421 -0.48 24.98 -9.74
CA GLN A 421 -0.12 26.16 -10.53
C GLN A 421 -0.45 27.43 -9.75
N SER A 422 0.34 27.73 -8.74
CA SER A 422 0.36 29.09 -8.20
C SER A 422 1.46 29.89 -8.89
N ALA A 423 1.15 31.14 -9.23
CA ALA A 423 2.15 32.15 -9.59
C ALA A 423 2.96 32.59 -8.35
N ASP A 424 2.56 32.18 -7.15
CA ASP A 424 3.23 32.51 -5.91
C ASP A 424 4.54 31.71 -5.78
N SER A 425 5.64 32.43 -5.64
CA SER A 425 6.97 31.84 -5.42
C SER A 425 7.03 30.99 -4.15
N LEU A 426 6.19 31.27 -3.14
CA LEU A 426 6.12 30.52 -1.90
C LEU A 426 5.65 29.08 -2.14
N ASP A 427 4.67 28.85 -3.00
CA ASP A 427 4.17 27.51 -3.32
C ASP A 427 5.24 26.61 -3.98
N GLN A 428 6.25 27.20 -4.62
CA GLN A 428 7.39 26.49 -5.19
C GLN A 428 8.49 26.21 -4.17
N SER A 429 8.42 26.79 -2.95
CA SER A 429 9.43 26.57 -1.92
C SER A 429 9.39 25.14 -1.40
N LEU A 430 10.57 24.54 -1.23
CA LEU A 430 10.71 23.17 -0.71
C LEU A 430 10.44 23.12 0.80
N ILE A 431 9.62 22.17 1.19
CA ILE A 431 9.44 21.74 2.58
C ILE A 431 10.27 20.48 2.85
N CYS A 432 10.31 19.55 1.90
CA CYS A 432 11.09 18.33 2.00
C CYS A 432 12.07 18.25 0.82
N GLU A 433 13.35 18.43 1.11
CA GLU A 433 14.43 18.39 0.11
C GLU A 433 14.68 16.98 -0.40
N CYS A 434 14.60 15.96 0.48
CA CYS A 434 14.85 14.56 0.12
C CYS A 434 13.84 14.01 -0.92
N GLU A 435 12.58 14.44 -0.83
CA GLU A 435 11.48 14.00 -1.69
C GLU A 435 10.99 15.13 -2.62
N GLU A 436 11.65 16.28 -2.61
CA GLU A 436 11.31 17.45 -3.44
C GLU A 436 9.83 17.86 -3.32
N VAL A 437 9.29 17.89 -2.07
CA VAL A 437 7.90 18.25 -1.80
C VAL A 437 7.81 19.74 -1.50
N SER A 438 6.95 20.46 -2.23
CA SER A 438 6.74 21.90 -2.09
C SER A 438 5.62 22.27 -1.13
N VAL A 439 5.58 23.56 -0.74
CA VAL A 439 4.47 24.18 0.02
C VAL A 439 3.14 23.98 -0.70
N GLY A 440 3.09 24.24 -2.01
CA GLY A 440 1.87 24.10 -2.81
C GLY A 440 1.34 22.66 -2.85
N GLU A 441 2.24 21.67 -2.91
CA GLU A 441 1.84 20.27 -2.84
C GLU A 441 1.24 19.90 -1.47
N ILE A 442 1.85 20.38 -0.38
CA ILE A 442 1.34 20.17 0.97
C ILE A 442 -0.04 20.81 1.15
N ASN A 443 -0.19 22.08 0.76
CA ASN A 443 -1.46 22.79 0.84
C ASN A 443 -2.56 22.06 0.05
N SER A 444 -2.26 21.66 -1.18
CA SER A 444 -3.20 20.89 -2.01
C SER A 444 -3.59 19.55 -1.37
N ALA A 445 -2.67 18.85 -0.72
CA ALA A 445 -2.96 17.60 -0.01
C ALA A 445 -3.87 17.83 1.21
N ILE A 446 -3.60 18.88 2.00
CA ILE A 446 -4.42 19.22 3.18
C ILE A 446 -5.86 19.56 2.75
N GLU A 447 -6.03 20.34 1.68
CA GLU A 447 -7.33 20.79 1.22
C GLU A 447 -8.20 19.68 0.60
N ARG A 448 -7.59 18.64 -0.01
CA ARG A 448 -8.28 17.73 -0.92
C ARG A 448 -8.21 16.27 -0.57
N LEU A 449 -7.24 15.87 0.27
CA LEU A 449 -6.92 14.45 0.48
C LEU A 449 -7.19 13.98 1.92
N ASP A 450 -8.09 14.66 2.62
CA ASP A 450 -8.51 14.33 4.00
C ASP A 450 -7.31 14.17 4.95
N VAL A 451 -6.34 15.07 4.85
CA VAL A 451 -5.18 15.07 5.73
C VAL A 451 -5.54 15.65 7.08
N ASN A 452 -5.38 14.87 8.12
CA ASN A 452 -5.71 15.29 9.47
C ASN A 452 -4.48 15.47 10.37
N GLY A 453 -3.41 14.71 10.12
CA GLY A 453 -2.16 14.78 10.86
C GLY A 453 -0.93 14.66 9.99
N LEU A 454 0.25 14.86 10.59
CA LEU A 454 1.52 14.80 9.86
C LEU A 454 1.82 13.42 9.26
N THR A 455 1.37 12.35 9.90
CA THR A 455 1.50 10.99 9.36
C THR A 455 0.62 10.74 8.15
N ASP A 456 -0.54 11.42 8.05
CA ASP A 456 -1.41 11.35 6.87
C ASP A 456 -0.79 12.12 5.72
N LEU A 457 -0.33 13.34 6.01
CA LEU A 457 0.38 14.17 5.04
C LEU A 457 1.56 13.41 4.42
N ARG A 458 2.32 12.68 5.25
CA ARG A 458 3.40 11.80 4.80
C ARG A 458 2.92 10.77 3.77
N ARG A 459 1.76 10.13 3.98
CA ARG A 459 1.18 9.14 3.07
C ARG A 459 0.66 9.76 1.77
N ARG A 460 0.31 11.04 1.76
CA ARG A 460 -0.19 11.74 0.57
C ARG A 460 0.91 12.34 -0.29
N THR A 461 1.95 12.88 0.34
CA THR A 461 2.99 13.68 -0.33
C THR A 461 4.37 13.07 -0.28
N ARG A 462 4.60 12.01 0.52
CA ARG A 462 5.90 11.42 0.86
C ARG A 462 6.80 12.33 1.72
N VAL A 463 6.32 13.49 2.19
CA VAL A 463 7.08 14.32 3.14
C VAL A 463 7.54 13.47 4.33
N GLY A 464 8.83 13.52 4.63
CA GLY A 464 9.43 12.71 5.70
C GLY A 464 9.66 11.23 5.38
N MET A 465 9.56 10.81 4.10
CA MET A 465 9.87 9.42 3.69
C MET A 465 11.27 9.22 3.12
N GLY A 466 11.95 10.30 2.73
CA GLY A 466 13.29 10.22 2.15
C GLY A 466 14.39 10.00 3.20
N THR A 467 15.64 10.19 2.79
CA THR A 467 16.85 9.80 3.52
C THR A 467 16.92 10.32 4.96
N CYS A 468 16.45 11.55 5.26
CA CYS A 468 16.45 12.09 6.62
C CYS A 468 15.27 11.63 7.49
N GLN A 469 14.32 10.88 6.93
CA GLN A 469 13.13 10.37 7.63
C GLN A 469 12.35 11.46 8.40
N GLY A 470 12.27 12.67 7.83
CA GLY A 470 11.48 13.78 8.38
C GLY A 470 12.23 14.70 9.37
N GLU A 471 13.49 14.44 9.63
CA GLU A 471 14.31 15.27 10.55
C GLU A 471 14.29 16.74 10.17
N LEU A 472 14.50 17.06 8.89
CA LEU A 472 14.55 18.45 8.41
C LEU A 472 13.16 19.03 8.12
N CYS A 473 12.26 18.24 7.56
CA CYS A 473 10.97 18.73 7.08
C CYS A 473 9.82 18.62 8.10
N GLY A 474 9.96 17.82 9.15
CA GLY A 474 8.87 17.53 10.10
C GLY A 474 8.28 18.78 10.74
N CYS A 475 9.13 19.66 11.28
CA CYS A 475 8.69 20.90 11.92
C CYS A 475 8.01 21.86 10.92
N ARG A 476 8.58 22.02 9.71
CA ARG A 476 8.02 22.90 8.66
C ARG A 476 6.65 22.40 8.19
N ALA A 477 6.53 21.08 7.97
CA ALA A 477 5.27 20.46 7.56
C ALA A 477 4.20 20.54 8.65
N ALA A 478 4.58 20.33 9.93
CA ALA A 478 3.68 20.48 11.07
C ALA A 478 3.18 21.93 11.22
N GLY A 479 4.06 22.92 10.96
CA GLY A 479 3.69 24.34 10.96
C GLY A 479 2.66 24.68 9.88
N LEU A 480 2.82 24.17 8.66
CA LEU A 480 1.84 24.35 7.59
C LEU A 480 0.50 23.69 7.92
N LEU A 481 0.53 22.50 8.47
CA LEU A 481 -0.67 21.76 8.88
C LEU A 481 -1.43 22.50 9.99
N ALA A 482 -0.70 22.96 11.01
CA ALA A 482 -1.28 23.75 12.11
C ALA A 482 -1.91 25.07 11.62
N LYS A 483 -1.23 25.76 10.70
CA LYS A 483 -1.76 26.99 10.05
C LYS A 483 -3.04 26.69 9.29
N ALA A 484 -3.09 25.61 8.50
CA ALA A 484 -4.25 25.23 7.72
C ALA A 484 -5.46 24.88 8.61
N HIS A 485 -5.23 24.26 9.75
CA HIS A 485 -6.28 23.91 10.73
C HIS A 485 -6.61 25.05 11.71
N GLY A 486 -5.91 26.17 11.67
CA GLY A 486 -6.11 27.31 12.59
C GLY A 486 -5.80 26.98 14.06
N CYS A 487 -4.97 25.97 14.32
CA CYS A 487 -4.67 25.47 15.68
C CYS A 487 -3.16 25.21 15.85
N THR A 488 -2.43 26.19 16.43
CA THR A 488 -0.99 26.11 16.65
C THR A 488 -0.58 25.02 17.66
N ASP A 489 -1.39 24.78 18.69
CA ASP A 489 -1.10 23.77 19.71
C ASP A 489 -1.07 22.35 19.14
N ARG A 490 -1.77 22.14 18.05
CA ARG A 490 -1.80 20.88 17.33
C ARG A 490 -0.44 20.50 16.71
N ALA A 491 0.37 21.48 16.30
CA ALA A 491 1.69 21.22 15.69
C ALA A 491 2.57 20.34 16.59
N ARG A 492 2.55 20.60 17.89
CA ARG A 492 3.30 19.82 18.88
C ARG A 492 2.83 18.36 18.94
N ALA A 493 1.53 18.15 19.03
CA ALA A 493 0.94 16.81 19.08
C ALA A 493 1.20 16.01 17.78
N ASP A 494 1.10 16.66 16.63
CA ASP A 494 1.39 16.07 15.31
C ASP A 494 2.87 15.67 15.20
N LEU A 495 3.79 16.54 15.66
CA LEU A 495 5.22 16.22 15.71
C LEU A 495 5.52 15.06 16.65
N GLN A 496 4.93 15.03 17.83
CA GLN A 496 5.11 13.95 18.81
C GLN A 496 4.63 12.61 18.24
N GLY A 497 3.47 12.59 17.59
CA GLY A 497 2.94 11.41 16.91
C GLY A 497 3.85 10.94 15.78
N PHE A 498 4.35 11.88 14.97
CA PHE A 498 5.31 11.59 13.90
C PHE A 498 6.62 11.02 14.41
N MET A 499 7.19 11.59 15.49
CA MET A 499 8.42 11.11 16.10
C MET A 499 8.26 9.72 16.72
N THR A 500 7.11 9.44 17.31
CA THR A 500 6.76 8.10 17.83
C THR A 500 6.77 7.05 16.71
N GLU A 501 6.14 7.35 15.57
CA GLU A 501 6.13 6.44 14.41
C GLU A 501 7.52 6.33 13.76
N ARG A 502 8.31 7.41 13.73
CA ARG A 502 9.71 7.38 13.28
C ARG A 502 10.54 6.43 14.15
N TRP A 503 10.50 6.62 15.46
CA TRP A 503 11.26 5.82 16.43
C TRP A 503 10.92 4.34 16.37
N LYS A 504 9.65 4.01 16.25
CA LYS A 504 9.16 2.63 16.10
C LYS A 504 9.84 1.88 14.94
N GLY A 505 10.11 2.57 13.83
CA GLY A 505 10.79 2.00 12.67
C GLY A 505 12.31 2.02 12.78
N MET A 506 12.90 2.92 13.58
CA MET A 506 14.34 3.05 13.74
C MET A 506 14.89 2.18 14.89
N TYR A 507 14.10 1.93 15.92
CA TYR A 507 14.51 1.13 17.07
C TYR A 507 15.12 -0.25 16.68
N PRO A 508 14.53 -1.04 15.77
CA PRO A 508 15.08 -2.36 15.43
C PRO A 508 16.41 -2.31 14.67
N ILE A 509 16.77 -1.14 14.12
CA ILE A 509 17.99 -0.91 13.33
C ILE A 509 18.97 0.03 14.05
N GLY A 510 18.70 0.35 15.31
CA GLY A 510 19.46 1.32 16.10
C GLY A 510 20.78 0.75 16.62
N TRP A 511 21.84 0.79 15.82
CA TRP A 511 23.21 0.50 16.24
C TRP A 511 24.21 1.47 15.61
N GLY A 512 25.40 1.58 16.24
CA GLY A 512 26.50 2.40 15.74
C GLY A 512 26.09 3.86 15.49
N ASP A 513 26.49 4.39 14.36
CA ASP A 513 26.24 5.80 13.99
C ASP A 513 24.75 6.11 13.75
N ALA A 514 23.98 5.14 13.26
CA ALA A 514 22.54 5.29 13.08
C ALA A 514 21.80 5.51 14.41
N LEU A 515 22.22 4.82 15.47
CA LEU A 515 21.68 5.01 16.82
C LEU A 515 22.04 6.40 17.35
N ARG A 516 23.31 6.82 17.24
CA ARG A 516 23.76 8.15 17.69
C ARG A 516 22.97 9.28 17.00
N GLU A 517 22.79 9.18 15.71
CA GLU A 517 22.01 10.18 14.95
C GLU A 517 20.54 10.19 15.38
N ALA A 518 19.92 9.01 15.56
CA ALA A 518 18.54 8.92 16.00
C ALA A 518 18.34 9.49 17.41
N GLU A 519 19.25 9.21 18.34
CA GLU A 519 19.23 9.75 19.71
C GLU A 519 19.47 11.27 19.72
N TYR A 520 20.41 11.77 18.91
CA TYR A 520 20.66 13.20 18.78
C TYR A 520 19.42 13.95 18.25
N THR A 521 18.81 13.43 17.18
CA THR A 521 17.59 13.99 16.64
C THR A 521 16.45 13.99 17.67
N GLN A 522 16.26 12.87 18.37
CA GLN A 522 15.24 12.77 19.42
C GLN A 522 15.50 13.75 20.56
N TRP A 523 16.77 13.95 20.94
CA TRP A 523 17.15 14.92 21.95
C TRP A 523 16.79 16.35 21.52
N VAL A 524 17.10 16.74 20.28
CA VAL A 524 16.74 18.06 19.72
C VAL A 524 15.24 18.27 19.76
N TYR A 525 14.46 17.31 19.30
CA TYR A 525 13.00 17.44 19.31
C TYR A 525 12.43 17.56 20.72
N LYS A 526 12.93 16.77 21.68
CA LYS A 526 12.44 16.80 23.07
C LYS A 526 12.88 18.05 23.83
N HIS A 527 14.17 18.39 23.76
CA HIS A 527 14.75 19.38 24.67
C HIS A 527 14.85 20.79 24.06
N VAL A 528 14.97 20.90 22.73
CA VAL A 528 15.01 22.20 22.05
C VAL A 528 13.63 22.63 21.58
N LEU A 529 12.86 21.71 20.97
CA LEU A 529 11.54 22.00 20.41
C LEU A 529 10.39 21.71 21.37
N GLY A 530 10.65 21.03 22.49
CA GLY A 530 9.66 20.70 23.50
C GLY A 530 8.56 19.74 23.05
N VAL A 531 8.88 18.82 22.13
CA VAL A 531 7.93 17.85 21.55
C VAL A 531 7.90 16.53 22.32
#